data_0e26ec05d49de4457b470f492a0f0466
#
_entry.id   0e26ec05d49de4457b470f492a0f0466
#
_cell.length_a   1.000
_cell.length_b   1.000
_cell.length_c   1.000
_cell.angle_alpha   90.00
_cell.angle_beta   90.00
_cell.angle_gamma   90.00
#
_symmetry.space_group_name_H-M   'P 1'
#
loop_
_entity.id
_entity.type
_entity.pdbx_description
1 polymer ?
#
loop_
_entity_poly.entity_id
_entity_poly.type
_entity_poly.pdbx_seq_one_letter_code
_entity_poly.pdbx_strand_id
1 'polypeptide(L)'
;MFTMFRTRLPQSITAKSATAVTLLGVGAYCVQSRLISTANAESNEPPKVFSGLGFTTLRLQSTKDVNHNTKRLVFEFPDQNATSGLSLTSALLTISRPEGRWFPVLRPYTPISDLNQQGQIEFMVKKYPNGKASSHIHSLAPGDTLTFAAALKGHAWTPNQSPQIYLIAGGAGITPIYQLAQGILNNPADKTKINLVFGVNTEKDLLLREELESFKTRFPGRFDYVYTVSHPEGQSDGFRKGYVTEELLRDVVKADGDAKVFVCGPPAMEDSLVGSRSKTGILDRLGFAKGQIVKF
;
A
#
# COMPACT_ATOMS: atom_id res chain seq x y z
N MET A 1 32.84 -74.92 10.44
CA MET A 1 33.74 -74.35 11.41
C MET A 1 33.28 -72.90 11.65
N PHE A 2 32.34 -72.73 12.60
CA PHE A 2 31.75 -71.47 12.90
C PHE A 2 32.12 -71.00 14.29
N THR A 3 32.82 -69.89 14.40
CA THR A 3 33.24 -69.32 15.67
C THR A 3 32.27 -68.17 16.04
N MET A 4 31.47 -68.37 17.10
CA MET A 4 30.62 -67.38 17.70
C MET A 4 31.44 -66.38 18.53
N PHE A 5 31.38 -65.11 18.24
CA PHE A 5 31.80 -64.04 19.15
C PHE A 5 30.59 -63.54 19.94
N ARG A 6 30.60 -63.80 21.25
CA ARG A 6 29.68 -63.20 22.23
C ARG A 6 30.27 -61.86 22.66
N THR A 7 29.55 -60.75 22.31
CA THR A 7 29.81 -59.41 22.90
C THR A 7 28.93 -59.24 24.14
N ARG A 8 29.57 -58.98 25.29
CA ARG A 8 28.90 -58.64 26.55
C ARG A 8 28.40 -57.24 26.54
N LEU A 9 27.14 -57.00 26.95
CA LEU A 9 26.56 -55.71 27.31
C LEU A 9 27.12 -55.24 28.67
N PRO A 10 27.47 -53.95 28.84
CA PRO A 10 27.77 -53.40 30.15
C PRO A 10 26.46 -53.05 30.87
N GLN A 11 26.42 -53.38 32.15
CA GLN A 11 25.32 -53.15 33.08
C GLN A 11 25.26 -51.70 33.57
N SER A 12 24.01 -51.24 33.79
CA SER A 12 23.55 -50.24 34.75
C SER A 12 24.20 -48.87 34.77
N ILE A 13 23.56 -47.94 34.10
CA ILE A 13 23.60 -46.51 34.45
C ILE A 13 22.53 -46.27 35.51
N THR A 14 22.95 -45.93 36.73
CA THR A 14 22.14 -45.80 37.92
C THR A 14 21.18 -44.60 37.83
N ALA A 15 19.96 -44.74 38.34
CA ALA A 15 18.83 -43.82 38.32
C ALA A 15 19.07 -42.42 38.96
N LYS A 16 20.30 -42.11 39.41
CA LYS A 16 20.63 -40.82 40.03
C LYS A 16 21.00 -39.69 39.04
N SER A 17 21.35 -40.02 37.78
CA SER A 17 21.74 -39.04 36.78
C SER A 17 20.57 -38.45 36.00
N ALA A 18 19.40 -39.11 35.96
CA ALA A 18 18.22 -38.63 35.22
C ALA A 18 17.51 -37.45 35.90
N THR A 19 17.56 -37.39 37.26
CA THR A 19 16.90 -36.31 38.03
C THR A 19 17.64 -34.97 37.96
N ALA A 20 18.97 -34.98 37.83
CA ALA A 20 19.78 -33.77 37.75
C ALA A 20 19.63 -33.06 36.37
N VAL A 21 19.50 -33.85 35.28
CA VAL A 21 19.33 -33.29 33.93
C VAL A 21 17.94 -32.66 33.76
N THR A 22 16.89 -33.25 34.37
CA THR A 22 15.52 -32.70 34.32
C THR A 22 15.38 -31.38 35.10
N LEU A 23 16.06 -31.26 36.25
CA LEU A 23 16.06 -30.02 37.04
C LEU A 23 16.80 -28.87 36.35
N LEU A 24 17.92 -29.16 35.66
CA LEU A 24 18.64 -28.14 34.89
C LEU A 24 17.87 -27.71 33.64
N GLY A 25 17.17 -28.61 32.97
CA GLY A 25 16.31 -28.29 31.81
C GLY A 25 15.11 -27.40 32.18
N VAL A 26 14.46 -27.70 33.30
CA VAL A 26 13.33 -26.88 33.78
C VAL A 26 13.81 -25.53 34.28
N GLY A 27 14.95 -25.46 34.96
CA GLY A 27 15.56 -24.20 35.39
C GLY A 27 15.93 -23.30 34.20
N ALA A 28 16.56 -23.86 33.17
CA ALA A 28 16.93 -23.14 31.95
C ALA A 28 15.69 -22.67 31.17
N TYR A 29 14.63 -23.49 31.09
CA TYR A 29 13.36 -23.11 30.44
C TYR A 29 12.63 -21.99 31.21
N CYS A 30 12.60 -22.06 32.54
CA CYS A 30 11.99 -20.99 33.35
C CYS A 30 12.79 -19.68 33.31
N VAL A 31 14.13 -19.74 33.22
CA VAL A 31 14.98 -18.53 33.06
C VAL A 31 14.79 -17.95 31.64
N GLN A 32 14.77 -18.79 30.62
CA GLN A 32 14.58 -18.35 29.25
C GLN A 32 13.16 -17.81 29.00
N SER A 33 12.12 -18.41 29.59
CA SER A 33 10.77 -17.88 29.52
C SER A 33 10.60 -16.55 30.27
N ARG A 34 11.29 -16.35 31.42
CA ARG A 34 11.32 -15.07 32.11
C ARG A 34 12.13 -14.01 31.36
N LEU A 35 13.24 -14.36 30.72
CA LEU A 35 14.01 -13.43 29.88
C LEU A 35 13.23 -13.01 28.61
N ILE A 36 12.49 -13.95 28.00
CA ILE A 36 11.60 -13.62 26.88
C ILE A 36 10.43 -12.75 27.36
N SER A 37 9.89 -13.02 28.55
CA SER A 37 8.80 -12.21 29.12
C SER A 37 9.24 -10.80 29.52
N THR A 38 10.51 -10.60 29.95
CA THR A 38 11.06 -9.28 30.26
C THR A 38 11.59 -8.53 29.03
N ALA A 39 11.92 -9.23 27.94
CA ALA A 39 12.27 -8.59 26.67
C ALA A 39 11.04 -8.04 25.91
N ASN A 40 9.84 -8.45 26.30
CA ASN A 40 8.56 -7.85 25.81
C ASN A 40 8.07 -6.68 26.69
N ALA A 41 8.90 -6.15 27.58
CA ALA A 41 8.59 -4.94 28.31
C ALA A 41 8.64 -3.74 27.37
N GLU A 42 7.46 -3.34 26.93
CA GLU A 42 7.08 -1.98 26.54
C GLU A 42 7.92 -1.30 25.46
N SER A 43 7.77 -1.74 24.21
CA SER A 43 7.75 -0.76 23.14
C SER A 43 6.41 -0.03 23.27
N ASN A 44 6.41 1.26 23.59
CA ASN A 44 5.24 2.16 23.54
C ASN A 44 4.68 2.30 22.10
N GLU A 45 5.18 1.53 21.16
CA GLU A 45 4.68 1.51 19.78
C GLU A 45 3.42 0.65 19.68
N PRO A 46 2.38 1.16 19.02
CA PRO A 46 1.16 0.41 18.79
C PRO A 46 1.43 -0.90 18.02
N PRO A 47 0.68 -1.97 18.26
CA PRO A 47 0.78 -3.21 17.51
C PRO A 47 0.63 -2.96 16.01
N LYS A 48 1.38 -3.69 15.18
CA LYS A 48 1.38 -3.54 13.72
C LYS A 48 0.71 -4.74 13.07
N VAL A 49 -0.37 -4.52 12.32
CA VAL A 49 -1.18 -5.60 11.73
C VAL A 49 -0.46 -6.34 10.60
N PHE A 50 0.28 -5.62 9.75
CA PHE A 50 0.95 -6.18 8.57
C PHE A 50 2.48 -6.25 8.73
N SER A 51 2.99 -6.46 9.94
CA SER A 51 4.43 -6.51 10.21
C SER A 51 5.05 -7.90 10.02
N GLY A 52 4.23 -8.95 9.94
CA GLY A 52 4.67 -10.35 9.88
C GLY A 52 4.57 -10.97 8.50
N LEU A 53 5.12 -12.19 8.39
CA LEU A 53 4.85 -13.10 7.27
C LEU A 53 3.54 -13.83 7.53
N GLY A 54 2.63 -13.84 6.56
CA GLY A 54 1.38 -14.59 6.65
C GLY A 54 0.16 -13.83 6.11
N PHE A 55 -0.96 -14.55 6.13
CA PHE A 55 -2.23 -14.01 5.69
C PHE A 55 -2.91 -13.28 6.85
N THR A 56 -3.42 -12.09 6.58
CA THR A 56 -4.23 -11.34 7.52
C THR A 56 -5.66 -11.25 6.97
N THR A 57 -6.64 -11.69 7.75
CA THR A 57 -8.06 -11.57 7.37
C THR A 57 -8.69 -10.48 8.24
N LEU A 58 -9.28 -9.49 7.58
CA LEU A 58 -9.95 -8.37 8.24
C LEU A 58 -11.45 -8.39 7.93
N ARG A 59 -12.25 -7.94 8.88
CA ARG A 59 -13.70 -7.79 8.76
C ARG A 59 -14.02 -6.42 8.16
N LEU A 60 -14.92 -6.39 7.18
CA LEU A 60 -15.46 -5.17 6.62
C LEU A 60 -16.41 -4.52 7.65
N GLN A 61 -16.04 -3.36 8.14
CA GLN A 61 -16.82 -2.58 9.09
C GLN A 61 -17.93 -1.81 8.39
N SER A 62 -17.58 -1.12 7.29
CA SER A 62 -18.53 -0.32 6.54
C SER A 62 -18.13 -0.18 5.08
N THR A 63 -19.14 0.11 4.23
CA THR A 63 -18.93 0.42 2.82
C THR A 63 -19.83 1.58 2.42
N LYS A 64 -19.34 2.45 1.51
CA LYS A 64 -20.08 3.59 0.95
C LYS A 64 -19.79 3.70 -0.54
N ASP A 65 -20.84 3.86 -1.33
CA ASP A 65 -20.68 4.21 -2.75
C ASP A 65 -20.17 5.64 -2.85
N VAL A 66 -19.03 5.81 -3.55
CA VAL A 66 -18.40 7.13 -3.82
C VAL A 66 -18.99 7.71 -5.11
N ASN A 67 -19.11 6.85 -6.12
CA ASN A 67 -19.74 7.16 -7.39
C ASN A 67 -20.31 5.89 -8.05
N HIS A 68 -20.74 5.98 -9.32
CA HIS A 68 -21.38 4.89 -10.07
C HIS A 68 -20.57 3.57 -10.15
N ASN A 69 -19.27 3.60 -9.92
CA ASN A 69 -18.39 2.43 -10.05
C ASN A 69 -17.30 2.31 -8.96
N THR A 70 -17.33 3.12 -7.93
CA THR A 70 -16.29 3.13 -6.89
C THR A 70 -16.90 3.09 -5.50
N LYS A 71 -16.39 2.20 -4.66
CA LYS A 71 -16.74 2.08 -3.23
C LYS A 71 -15.56 2.47 -2.35
N ARG A 72 -15.88 3.12 -1.24
CA ARG A 72 -14.99 3.27 -0.06
C ARG A 72 -15.33 2.14 0.90
N LEU A 73 -14.31 1.38 1.33
CA LEU A 73 -14.44 0.23 2.22
C LEU A 73 -13.54 0.44 3.43
N VAL A 74 -14.09 0.27 4.62
CA VAL A 74 -13.39 0.36 5.91
C VAL A 74 -13.30 -1.02 6.51
N PHE A 75 -12.08 -1.50 6.75
CA PHE A 75 -11.82 -2.76 7.43
C PHE A 75 -11.29 -2.48 8.83
N GLU A 76 -11.82 -3.16 9.83
CA GLU A 76 -11.38 -3.01 11.21
C GLU A 76 -10.19 -3.93 11.52
N PHE A 77 -9.30 -3.46 12.36
CA PHE A 77 -8.22 -4.27 12.92
C PHE A 77 -8.72 -5.09 14.12
N PRO A 78 -8.12 -6.27 14.37
CA PRO A 78 -8.47 -7.08 15.55
C PRO A 78 -8.22 -6.35 16.88
N ASP A 79 -7.24 -5.46 16.91
CA ASP A 79 -6.93 -4.59 18.04
C ASP A 79 -7.16 -3.13 17.64
N GLN A 80 -8.02 -2.44 18.38
CA GLN A 80 -8.38 -1.04 18.13
C GLN A 80 -7.21 -0.06 18.33
N ASN A 81 -6.15 -0.46 19.03
CA ASN A 81 -4.94 0.33 19.21
C ASN A 81 -3.88 0.03 18.13
N ALA A 82 -4.08 -1.02 17.32
CA ALA A 82 -3.13 -1.40 16.29
C ALA A 82 -3.13 -0.40 15.14
N THR A 83 -1.96 -0.25 14.51
CA THR A 83 -1.78 0.47 13.24
C THR A 83 -1.55 -0.52 12.10
N SER A 84 -1.58 -0.03 10.87
CA SER A 84 -1.32 -0.88 9.70
C SER A 84 0.10 -1.50 9.71
N GLY A 85 1.10 -0.79 10.19
CA GLY A 85 2.51 -1.19 10.09
C GLY A 85 3.09 -1.11 8.68
N LEU A 86 2.35 -0.52 7.75
CA LEU A 86 2.79 -0.34 6.36
C LEU A 86 3.77 0.83 6.25
N SER A 87 4.72 0.71 5.33
CA SER A 87 5.52 1.85 4.90
C SER A 87 4.77 2.66 3.84
N LEU A 88 5.14 3.93 3.70
CA LEU A 88 4.58 4.81 2.67
C LEU A 88 4.72 4.17 1.28
N THR A 89 3.71 4.37 0.44
CA THR A 89 3.56 3.78 -0.90
C THR A 89 3.36 2.25 -0.96
N SER A 90 3.14 1.60 0.19
CA SER A 90 2.84 0.17 0.22
C SER A 90 1.43 -0.12 -0.25
N ALA A 91 1.26 -1.22 -0.98
CA ALA A 91 -0.02 -1.80 -1.31
C ALA A 91 -0.22 -3.14 -0.59
N LEU A 92 -1.46 -3.52 -0.35
CA LEU A 92 -1.81 -4.83 0.20
C LEU A 92 -2.31 -5.74 -0.92
N LEU A 93 -1.69 -6.91 -1.04
CA LEU A 93 -2.11 -7.94 -1.99
C LEU A 93 -3.34 -8.66 -1.43
N THR A 94 -4.51 -8.41 -1.99
CA THR A 94 -5.76 -9.05 -1.57
C THR A 94 -5.95 -10.41 -2.23
N ILE A 95 -6.62 -11.31 -1.55
CA ILE A 95 -7.08 -12.60 -2.06
C ILE A 95 -8.59 -12.53 -2.23
N SER A 96 -9.04 -12.37 -3.47
CA SER A 96 -10.45 -12.38 -3.82
C SER A 96 -10.88 -13.77 -4.29
N ARG A 97 -12.01 -14.27 -3.79
CA ARG A 97 -12.61 -15.55 -4.21
C ARG A 97 -13.97 -15.30 -4.86
N PRO A 98 -14.00 -14.89 -6.14
CA PRO A 98 -15.24 -14.69 -6.85
C PRO A 98 -16.03 -16.00 -6.94
N GLU A 99 -17.36 -15.92 -6.85
CA GLU A 99 -18.24 -17.06 -7.00
C GLU A 99 -18.00 -17.84 -8.31
N GLY A 100 -18.10 -19.15 -8.26
CA GLY A 100 -17.88 -20.03 -9.41
C GLY A 100 -16.41 -20.18 -9.85
N ARG A 101 -15.43 -19.75 -9.05
CA ARG A 101 -14.00 -19.92 -9.36
C ARG A 101 -13.28 -20.81 -8.36
N TRP A 102 -12.50 -21.76 -8.91
CA TRP A 102 -11.61 -22.65 -8.13
C TRP A 102 -10.38 -21.91 -7.57
N PHE A 103 -9.82 -20.99 -8.36
CA PHE A 103 -8.60 -20.27 -7.98
C PHE A 103 -8.91 -18.84 -7.56
N PRO A 104 -8.29 -18.38 -6.46
CA PRO A 104 -8.40 -17.00 -6.04
C PRO A 104 -7.76 -16.04 -7.06
N VAL A 105 -8.18 -14.79 -7.02
CA VAL A 105 -7.61 -13.71 -7.82
C VAL A 105 -6.89 -12.77 -6.85
N LEU A 106 -5.59 -12.56 -7.09
CA LEU A 106 -4.78 -11.67 -6.29
C LEU A 106 -4.65 -10.31 -7.00
N ARG A 107 -4.91 -9.23 -6.26
CA ARG A 107 -4.70 -7.86 -6.77
C ARG A 107 -4.19 -6.95 -5.65
N PRO A 108 -3.22 -6.06 -5.95
CA PRO A 108 -2.79 -5.05 -5.02
C PRO A 108 -3.81 -3.92 -4.92
N TYR A 109 -4.04 -3.45 -3.69
CA TYR A 109 -4.80 -2.23 -3.40
C TYR A 109 -4.02 -1.38 -2.41
N THR A 110 -3.93 -0.10 -2.70
CA THR A 110 -3.27 0.85 -1.81
C THR A 110 -4.30 1.49 -0.89
N PRO A 111 -4.09 1.46 0.44
CA PRO A 111 -4.98 2.12 1.38
C PRO A 111 -4.94 3.64 1.21
N ILE A 112 -6.07 4.28 1.48
CA ILE A 112 -6.23 5.73 1.46
C ILE A 112 -6.28 6.35 2.86
N SER A 113 -6.45 5.54 3.91
CA SER A 113 -6.32 6.01 5.29
C SER A 113 -4.88 6.40 5.63
N ASP A 114 -4.72 7.26 6.64
CA ASP A 114 -3.40 7.50 7.23
C ASP A 114 -2.82 6.18 7.74
N LEU A 115 -1.55 5.91 7.46
CA LEU A 115 -0.90 4.65 7.84
C LEU A 115 -0.72 4.49 9.35
N ASN A 116 -0.76 5.60 10.09
CA ASN A 116 -0.71 5.64 11.55
C ASN A 116 -2.12 5.61 12.19
N GLN A 117 -3.17 5.59 11.40
CA GLN A 117 -4.54 5.46 11.90
C GLN A 117 -4.69 4.14 12.66
N GLN A 118 -5.21 4.22 13.89
CA GLN A 118 -5.45 3.05 14.72
C GLN A 118 -6.81 2.43 14.44
N GLY A 119 -6.92 1.14 14.68
CA GLY A 119 -8.15 0.35 14.70
C GLY A 119 -8.74 0.01 13.34
N GLN A 120 -8.31 0.65 12.25
CA GLN A 120 -8.91 0.44 10.93
C GLN A 120 -7.99 0.81 9.77
N ILE A 121 -8.36 0.33 8.58
CA ILE A 121 -7.72 0.67 7.30
C ILE A 121 -8.80 0.89 6.24
N GLU A 122 -8.59 1.89 5.37
CA GLU A 122 -9.57 2.24 4.34
C GLU A 122 -9.02 2.05 2.94
N PHE A 123 -9.89 1.57 2.05
CA PHE A 123 -9.61 1.43 0.62
C PHE A 123 -10.67 2.12 -0.21
N MET A 124 -10.25 2.62 -1.37
CA MET A 124 -11.15 3.09 -2.42
C MET A 124 -10.97 2.18 -3.63
N VAL A 125 -12.00 1.43 -3.99
CA VAL A 125 -11.92 0.38 -5.00
C VAL A 125 -12.86 0.69 -6.15
N LYS A 126 -12.29 0.90 -7.34
CA LYS A 126 -13.06 1.05 -8.58
C LYS A 126 -13.42 -0.34 -9.14
N LYS A 127 -14.69 -0.54 -9.47
CA LYS A 127 -15.19 -1.74 -10.15
C LYS A 127 -14.92 -1.61 -11.64
N TYR A 128 -14.20 -2.56 -12.19
CA TYR A 128 -13.93 -2.63 -13.64
C TYR A 128 -14.89 -3.58 -14.33
N PRO A 129 -15.32 -3.29 -15.58
CA PRO A 129 -16.01 -4.27 -16.41
C PRO A 129 -15.22 -5.57 -16.46
N ASN A 130 -15.85 -6.71 -16.17
CA ASN A 130 -15.20 -8.02 -16.09
C ASN A 130 -14.05 -8.16 -15.06
N GLY A 131 -13.86 -7.17 -14.20
CA GLY A 131 -12.86 -7.15 -13.14
C GLY A 131 -13.23 -8.08 -11.98
N LYS A 132 -12.67 -9.29 -11.96
CA LYS A 132 -13.07 -10.35 -11.02
C LYS A 132 -12.81 -10.01 -9.56
N ALA A 133 -11.62 -9.48 -9.24
CA ALA A 133 -11.31 -9.08 -7.86
C ALA A 133 -12.14 -7.86 -7.43
N SER A 134 -12.23 -6.83 -8.27
CA SER A 134 -13.01 -5.64 -7.95
C SER A 134 -14.50 -5.93 -7.81
N SER A 135 -15.06 -6.83 -8.63
CA SER A 135 -16.46 -7.25 -8.49
C SER A 135 -16.71 -8.02 -7.17
N HIS A 136 -15.80 -8.93 -6.79
CA HIS A 136 -15.89 -9.62 -5.51
C HIS A 136 -15.79 -8.64 -4.32
N ILE A 137 -14.85 -7.69 -4.35
CA ILE A 137 -14.73 -6.70 -3.27
C ILE A 137 -15.98 -5.81 -3.19
N HIS A 138 -16.58 -5.46 -4.33
CA HIS A 138 -17.83 -4.70 -4.38
C HIS A 138 -19.07 -5.47 -3.90
N SER A 139 -19.04 -6.81 -3.90
CA SER A 139 -20.14 -7.63 -3.37
C SER A 139 -20.09 -7.82 -1.85
N LEU A 140 -18.99 -7.44 -1.20
CA LEU A 140 -18.87 -7.54 0.25
C LEU A 140 -19.85 -6.59 0.95
N ALA A 141 -20.49 -7.10 2.01
CA ALA A 141 -21.33 -6.36 2.94
C ALA A 141 -20.63 -6.19 4.31
N PRO A 142 -21.02 -5.21 5.13
CA PRO A 142 -20.52 -5.11 6.50
C PRO A 142 -20.68 -6.42 7.26
N GLY A 143 -19.60 -6.88 7.90
CA GLY A 143 -19.50 -8.19 8.55
C GLY A 143 -18.76 -9.24 7.74
N ASP A 144 -18.71 -9.13 6.41
CA ASP A 144 -17.90 -10.01 5.56
C ASP A 144 -16.40 -9.78 5.77
N THR A 145 -15.60 -10.73 5.30
CA THR A 145 -14.15 -10.67 5.47
C THR A 145 -13.40 -10.64 4.14
N LEU A 146 -12.23 -10.00 4.16
CA LEU A 146 -11.27 -10.02 3.05
C LEU A 146 -9.91 -10.44 3.59
N THR A 147 -9.23 -11.34 2.86
CA THR A 147 -7.88 -11.80 3.21
C THR A 147 -6.83 -11.04 2.42
N PHE A 148 -5.79 -10.61 3.12
CA PHE A 148 -4.61 -9.95 2.60
C PHE A 148 -3.42 -10.90 2.70
N ALA A 149 -2.75 -11.17 1.58
CA ALA A 149 -1.66 -12.14 1.49
C ALA A 149 -0.31 -11.56 1.91
N ALA A 150 -0.05 -10.30 1.56
CA ALA A 150 1.23 -9.65 1.82
C ALA A 150 1.12 -8.13 1.68
N ALA A 151 2.01 -7.44 2.40
CA ALA A 151 2.31 -6.04 2.12
C ALA A 151 3.38 -5.95 1.03
N LEU A 152 3.03 -5.30 -0.08
CA LEU A 152 3.96 -5.01 -1.18
C LEU A 152 4.56 -3.63 -0.93
N LYS A 153 5.87 -3.59 -0.68
CA LYS A 153 6.60 -2.33 -0.51
C LYS A 153 6.68 -1.60 -1.85
N GLY A 154 6.34 -0.32 -1.86
CA GLY A 154 6.53 0.55 -3.01
C GLY A 154 7.86 1.32 -2.96
N HIS A 155 7.84 2.55 -3.44
CA HIS A 155 9.01 3.44 -3.41
C HIS A 155 9.34 3.86 -1.97
N ALA A 156 10.60 3.67 -1.56
CA ALA A 156 11.05 4.13 -0.25
C ALA A 156 11.18 5.66 -0.25
N TRP A 157 10.25 6.33 0.43
CA TRP A 157 10.29 7.79 0.58
C TRP A 157 11.04 8.18 1.85
N THR A 158 11.96 9.14 1.71
CA THR A 158 12.65 9.78 2.83
C THR A 158 12.26 11.26 2.85
N PRO A 159 11.89 11.85 4.00
CA PRO A 159 11.55 13.26 4.09
C PRO A 159 12.61 14.17 3.46
N ASN A 160 12.15 15.13 2.66
CA ASN A 160 12.99 16.08 1.94
C ASN A 160 13.99 15.49 0.92
N GLN A 161 13.84 14.22 0.51
CA GLN A 161 14.72 13.62 -0.51
C GLN A 161 14.63 14.31 -1.88
N SER A 162 13.58 15.10 -2.09
CA SER A 162 13.37 15.91 -3.28
C SER A 162 12.66 17.20 -2.88
N PRO A 163 13.13 18.38 -3.28
CA PRO A 163 12.49 19.65 -2.92
C PRO A 163 11.12 19.82 -3.61
N GLN A 164 10.94 19.18 -4.77
CA GLN A 164 9.74 19.22 -5.58
C GLN A 164 9.44 17.85 -6.16
N ILE A 165 8.18 17.40 -6.06
CA ILE A 165 7.70 16.22 -6.76
C ILE A 165 6.47 16.54 -7.60
N TYR A 166 6.33 15.79 -8.69
CA TYR A 166 5.17 15.80 -9.56
C TYR A 166 4.49 14.46 -9.47
N LEU A 167 3.20 14.49 -9.21
CA LEU A 167 2.35 13.32 -9.08
C LEU A 167 1.41 13.27 -10.28
N ILE A 168 1.40 12.17 -11.02
CA ILE A 168 0.54 12.04 -12.20
C ILE A 168 -0.33 10.80 -12.00
N ALA A 169 -1.63 11.01 -11.83
CA ALA A 169 -2.60 9.96 -11.56
C ALA A 169 -3.60 9.79 -12.71
N GLY A 170 -4.03 8.55 -12.96
CA GLY A 170 -5.13 8.23 -13.87
C GLY A 170 -6.17 7.32 -13.21
N GLY A 171 -7.42 7.80 -13.11
CA GLY A 171 -8.52 7.02 -12.53
C GLY A 171 -8.18 6.47 -11.14
N ALA A 172 -8.29 5.14 -10.93
CA ALA A 172 -7.97 4.50 -9.63
C ALA A 172 -6.50 4.56 -9.24
N GLY A 173 -5.58 4.92 -10.16
CA GLY A 173 -4.18 5.18 -9.85
C GLY A 173 -3.95 6.35 -8.91
N ILE A 174 -5.01 7.10 -8.59
CA ILE A 174 -4.95 8.15 -7.56
C ILE A 174 -4.64 7.57 -6.17
N THR A 175 -4.98 6.32 -5.86
CA THR A 175 -4.84 5.80 -4.48
C THR A 175 -3.40 5.73 -3.99
N PRO A 176 -2.38 5.19 -4.71
CA PRO A 176 -1.00 5.27 -4.27
C PRO A 176 -0.42 6.70 -4.33
N ILE A 177 -0.87 7.49 -5.28
CA ILE A 177 -0.49 8.90 -5.41
C ILE A 177 -1.00 9.71 -4.20
N TYR A 178 -2.25 9.49 -3.80
CA TYR A 178 -2.84 10.12 -2.61
C TYR A 178 -2.13 9.71 -1.32
N GLN A 179 -1.86 8.40 -1.16
CA GLN A 179 -1.13 7.89 0.01
C GLN A 179 0.24 8.56 0.16
N LEU A 180 0.99 8.70 -0.96
CA LEU A 180 2.28 9.41 -0.95
C LEU A 180 2.11 10.87 -0.57
N ALA A 181 1.17 11.58 -1.21
CA ALA A 181 0.90 12.99 -0.91
C ALA A 181 0.50 13.19 0.56
N GLN A 182 -0.41 12.36 1.09
CA GLN A 182 -0.86 12.41 2.48
C GLN A 182 0.29 12.21 3.45
N GLY A 183 1.14 11.20 3.22
CA GLY A 183 2.28 10.92 4.10
C GLY A 183 3.32 12.04 4.11
N ILE A 184 3.59 12.68 2.98
CA ILE A 184 4.49 13.83 2.87
C ILE A 184 3.90 15.07 3.55
N LEU A 185 2.63 15.37 3.26
CA LEU A 185 1.99 16.58 3.76
C LEU A 185 1.72 16.53 5.26
N ASN A 186 1.36 15.36 5.78
CA ASN A 186 1.11 15.16 7.21
C ASN A 186 2.40 15.07 8.04
N ASN A 187 3.56 14.88 7.42
CA ASN A 187 4.84 14.90 8.13
C ASN A 187 5.35 16.34 8.27
N PRO A 188 5.40 16.91 9.48
CA PRO A 188 5.86 18.29 9.69
C PRO A 188 7.35 18.51 9.37
N ALA A 189 8.16 17.44 9.38
CA ALA A 189 9.58 17.50 9.03
C ALA A 189 9.82 17.51 7.52
N ASP A 190 8.85 17.07 6.71
CA ASP A 190 8.95 17.08 5.26
C ASP A 190 8.45 18.40 4.70
N LYS A 191 9.25 19.05 3.87
CA LYS A 191 8.96 20.36 3.24
C LYS A 191 8.78 20.26 1.73
N THR A 192 8.75 19.04 1.19
CA THR A 192 8.59 18.76 -0.23
C THR A 192 7.34 19.43 -0.79
N LYS A 193 7.48 20.10 -1.92
CA LYS A 193 6.36 20.66 -2.68
C LYS A 193 5.80 19.61 -3.62
N ILE A 194 4.50 19.62 -3.82
CA ILE A 194 3.76 18.60 -4.58
C ILE A 194 2.87 19.31 -5.61
N ASN A 195 3.04 18.97 -6.88
CA ASN A 195 2.07 19.31 -7.93
C ASN A 195 1.44 18.03 -8.47
N LEU A 196 0.11 17.93 -8.41
CA LEU A 196 -0.66 16.79 -8.87
C LEU A 196 -1.32 17.09 -10.22
N VAL A 197 -1.17 16.18 -11.17
CA VAL A 197 -2.01 16.11 -12.39
C VAL A 197 -2.87 14.86 -12.27
N PHE A 198 -4.19 15.04 -12.25
CA PHE A 198 -5.11 13.91 -12.11
C PHE A 198 -6.08 13.84 -13.28
N GLY A 199 -5.92 12.81 -14.11
CA GLY A 199 -6.74 12.53 -15.29
C GLY A 199 -7.85 11.52 -14.99
N VAL A 200 -9.06 11.86 -15.42
CA VAL A 200 -10.25 11.01 -15.34
C VAL A 200 -11.02 10.99 -16.67
N ASN A 201 -11.94 10.05 -16.85
CA ASN A 201 -12.76 10.03 -18.06
C ASN A 201 -13.82 11.11 -18.05
N THR A 202 -14.62 11.17 -16.98
CA THR A 202 -15.66 12.16 -16.77
C THR A 202 -15.50 12.82 -15.39
N GLU A 203 -16.14 13.94 -15.15
CA GLU A 203 -16.12 14.64 -13.86
C GLU A 203 -16.63 13.74 -12.71
N LYS A 204 -17.57 12.84 -13.01
CA LYS A 204 -18.12 11.86 -12.05
C LYS A 204 -17.12 10.80 -11.62
N ASP A 205 -16.05 10.59 -12.40
CA ASP A 205 -14.96 9.66 -12.08
C ASP A 205 -13.91 10.24 -11.12
N LEU A 206 -14.01 11.53 -10.77
CA LEU A 206 -13.03 12.18 -9.88
C LEU A 206 -13.17 11.63 -8.46
N LEU A 207 -12.11 11.01 -7.98
CA LEU A 207 -12.01 10.41 -6.65
C LEU A 207 -11.24 11.34 -5.70
N LEU A 208 -11.52 11.26 -4.39
CA LEU A 208 -10.79 11.99 -3.35
C LEU A 208 -10.78 13.52 -3.55
N ARG A 209 -11.82 14.07 -4.19
CA ARG A 209 -11.87 15.50 -4.51
C ARG A 209 -11.80 16.37 -3.26
N GLU A 210 -12.64 16.07 -2.27
CA GLU A 210 -12.71 16.83 -1.02
C GLU A 210 -11.40 16.79 -0.26
N GLU A 211 -10.75 15.61 -0.22
CA GLU A 211 -9.47 15.41 0.42
C GLU A 211 -8.35 16.21 -0.28
N LEU A 212 -8.30 16.21 -1.61
CA LEU A 212 -7.32 16.97 -2.40
C LEU A 212 -7.51 18.47 -2.29
N GLU A 213 -8.77 18.96 -2.31
CA GLU A 213 -9.10 20.36 -2.07
C GLU A 213 -8.72 20.79 -0.63
N SER A 214 -8.93 19.91 0.35
CA SER A 214 -8.48 20.12 1.72
C SER A 214 -6.95 20.24 1.81
N PHE A 215 -6.20 19.43 1.05
CA PHE A 215 -4.73 19.57 1.01
C PHE A 215 -4.30 20.93 0.47
N LYS A 216 -4.92 21.41 -0.60
CA LYS A 216 -4.61 22.73 -1.15
C LYS A 216 -4.88 23.86 -0.16
N THR A 217 -5.95 23.75 0.59
CA THR A 217 -6.33 24.73 1.62
C THR A 217 -5.41 24.69 2.84
N ARG A 218 -5.05 23.49 3.32
CA ARG A 218 -4.21 23.29 4.52
C ARG A 218 -2.73 23.54 4.28
N PHE A 219 -2.27 23.33 3.04
CA PHE A 219 -0.86 23.41 2.67
C PHE A 219 -0.61 24.39 1.51
N PRO A 220 -0.97 25.68 1.66
CA PRO A 220 -0.80 26.67 0.61
C PRO A 220 0.68 26.79 0.23
N GLY A 221 0.95 26.81 -1.09
CA GLY A 221 2.30 26.88 -1.64
C GLY A 221 3.13 25.60 -1.54
N ARG A 222 2.59 24.54 -0.90
CA ARG A 222 3.19 23.19 -0.86
C ARG A 222 2.44 22.16 -1.70
N PHE A 223 1.12 22.29 -1.83
CA PHE A 223 0.30 21.38 -2.63
C PHE A 223 -0.53 22.18 -3.63
N ASP A 224 -0.46 21.76 -4.89
CA ASP A 224 -1.34 22.25 -5.95
C ASP A 224 -1.75 21.11 -6.88
N TYR A 225 -2.85 21.27 -7.62
CA TYR A 225 -3.36 20.25 -8.51
C TYR A 225 -3.97 20.81 -9.77
N VAL A 226 -3.97 19.98 -10.82
CA VAL A 226 -4.71 20.19 -12.06
C VAL A 226 -5.51 18.91 -12.36
N TYR A 227 -6.82 19.08 -12.57
CA TYR A 227 -7.68 18.00 -13.05
C TYR A 227 -7.82 18.06 -14.56
N THR A 228 -7.81 16.89 -15.23
CA THR A 228 -8.11 16.80 -16.66
C THR A 228 -9.16 15.73 -16.92
N VAL A 229 -10.09 16.03 -17.84
CA VAL A 229 -11.24 15.18 -18.17
C VAL A 229 -11.21 14.88 -19.66
N SER A 230 -11.08 13.58 -20.01
CA SER A 230 -10.98 13.17 -21.42
C SER A 230 -12.32 13.19 -22.16
N HIS A 231 -13.45 13.00 -21.45
CA HIS A 231 -14.80 12.98 -21.99
C HIS A 231 -15.72 13.84 -21.11
N PRO A 232 -15.62 15.18 -21.20
CA PRO A 232 -16.41 16.08 -20.36
C PRO A 232 -17.91 15.96 -20.67
N GLU A 233 -18.74 15.85 -19.60
CA GLU A 233 -20.21 15.73 -19.71
C GLU A 233 -20.95 17.08 -19.60
N GLY A 234 -20.24 18.21 -19.42
CA GLY A 234 -20.86 19.53 -19.24
C GLY A 234 -19.86 20.70 -19.31
N GLN A 235 -20.24 21.83 -18.70
CA GLN A 235 -19.30 22.93 -18.48
C GLN A 235 -18.34 22.51 -17.36
N SER A 236 -17.11 22.26 -17.74
CA SER A 236 -16.09 21.73 -16.83
C SER A 236 -15.30 22.89 -16.22
N ASP A 237 -15.94 23.73 -15.42
CA ASP A 237 -15.26 24.80 -14.71
C ASP A 237 -14.24 24.21 -13.73
N GLY A 238 -12.97 24.61 -13.87
CA GLY A 238 -11.86 24.13 -13.06
C GLY A 238 -11.19 22.84 -13.58
N PHE A 239 -11.63 22.29 -14.72
CA PHE A 239 -11.01 21.13 -15.37
C PHE A 239 -10.38 21.52 -16.70
N ARG A 240 -9.21 20.94 -17.00
CA ARG A 240 -8.69 20.97 -18.38
C ARG A 240 -9.32 19.83 -19.19
N LYS A 241 -9.68 20.11 -20.44
CA LYS A 241 -10.27 19.11 -21.36
C LYS A 241 -9.18 18.27 -22.01
N GLY A 242 -9.41 16.97 -22.14
CA GLY A 242 -8.51 16.04 -22.82
C GLY A 242 -7.77 15.11 -21.89
N TYR A 243 -6.85 14.36 -22.47
CA TYR A 243 -5.96 13.44 -21.75
C TYR A 243 -4.78 14.19 -21.10
N VAL A 244 -3.99 13.45 -20.29
CA VAL A 244 -2.70 13.93 -19.80
C VAL A 244 -1.71 13.93 -20.99
N THR A 245 -1.55 15.10 -21.62
CA THR A 245 -0.71 15.28 -22.82
C THR A 245 0.64 15.90 -22.48
N GLU A 246 1.56 15.87 -23.42
CA GLU A 246 2.86 16.55 -23.30
C GLU A 246 2.68 18.07 -23.14
N GLU A 247 1.74 18.67 -23.87
CA GLU A 247 1.43 20.09 -23.78
C GLU A 247 0.96 20.48 -22.36
N LEU A 248 -0.01 19.75 -21.82
CA LEU A 248 -0.46 19.96 -20.44
C LEU A 248 0.69 19.84 -19.45
N LEU A 249 1.51 18.80 -19.59
CA LEU A 249 2.61 18.55 -18.65
C LEU A 249 3.71 19.60 -18.76
N ARG A 250 3.98 20.14 -19.93
CA ARG A 250 4.98 21.21 -20.14
C ARG A 250 4.66 22.48 -19.32
N ASP A 251 3.37 22.74 -19.09
CA ASP A 251 2.92 23.86 -18.24
C ASP A 251 3.10 23.59 -16.75
N VAL A 252 3.00 22.31 -16.33
CA VAL A 252 2.88 21.93 -14.90
C VAL A 252 4.16 21.36 -14.35
N VAL A 253 4.92 20.58 -15.15
CA VAL A 253 6.10 19.85 -14.65
C VAL A 253 7.38 20.48 -15.19
N LYS A 254 8.43 20.48 -14.36
CA LYS A 254 9.76 20.96 -14.72
C LYS A 254 10.81 19.94 -14.26
N ALA A 255 11.68 19.56 -15.18
CA ALA A 255 12.77 18.63 -14.91
C ALA A 255 13.97 19.35 -14.25
N ASP A 256 13.73 20.07 -13.15
CA ASP A 256 14.73 20.86 -12.47
C ASP A 256 15.42 20.04 -11.37
N GLY A 257 16.74 20.00 -11.39
CA GLY A 257 17.56 19.42 -10.31
C GLY A 257 17.14 18.01 -9.89
N ASP A 258 16.82 17.85 -8.60
CA ASP A 258 16.41 16.58 -7.99
C ASP A 258 14.89 16.35 -7.99
N ALA A 259 14.13 17.06 -8.84
CA ALA A 259 12.71 16.85 -8.97
C ALA A 259 12.40 15.40 -9.40
N LYS A 260 11.36 14.79 -8.79
CA LYS A 260 10.91 13.44 -9.14
C LYS A 260 9.47 13.44 -9.63
N VAL A 261 9.17 12.51 -10.52
CA VAL A 261 7.80 12.28 -11.04
C VAL A 261 7.33 10.90 -10.65
N PHE A 262 6.15 10.83 -10.05
CA PHE A 262 5.49 9.58 -9.70
C PHE A 262 4.27 9.40 -10.60
N VAL A 263 4.17 8.24 -11.25
CA VAL A 263 3.10 7.94 -12.21
C VAL A 263 2.35 6.71 -11.77
N CYS A 264 1.01 6.80 -11.75
CA CYS A 264 0.14 5.64 -11.61
C CYS A 264 -1.16 5.84 -12.38
N GLY A 265 -1.52 4.85 -13.20
CA GLY A 265 -2.74 4.91 -13.99
C GLY A 265 -2.94 3.70 -14.90
N PRO A 266 -3.86 3.78 -15.85
CA PRO A 266 -4.04 2.75 -16.86
C PRO A 266 -2.76 2.50 -17.65
N PRO A 267 -2.47 1.23 -18.05
CA PRO A 267 -1.23 0.89 -18.77
C PRO A 267 -0.94 1.78 -19.98
N ALA A 268 -1.95 2.12 -20.78
CA ALA A 268 -1.79 3.00 -21.94
C ALA A 268 -1.31 4.41 -21.57
N MET A 269 -1.77 4.96 -20.43
CA MET A 269 -1.31 6.24 -19.91
C MET A 269 0.13 6.13 -19.41
N GLU A 270 0.45 5.11 -18.65
CA GLU A 270 1.80 4.87 -18.14
C GLU A 270 2.80 4.70 -19.28
N ASP A 271 2.48 3.89 -20.30
CA ASP A 271 3.32 3.70 -21.49
C ASP A 271 3.52 5.00 -22.29
N SER A 272 2.50 5.85 -22.36
CA SER A 272 2.62 7.16 -22.99
C SER A 272 3.55 8.10 -22.21
N LEU A 273 3.45 8.11 -20.90
CA LEU A 273 4.21 9.02 -20.02
C LEU A 273 5.64 8.57 -19.80
N VAL A 274 5.82 7.30 -19.43
CA VAL A 274 7.13 6.73 -19.04
C VAL A 274 7.88 6.14 -20.23
N GLY A 275 7.13 5.79 -21.30
CA GLY A 275 7.68 5.11 -22.45
C GLY A 275 7.73 3.59 -22.28
N SER A 276 8.21 2.93 -23.31
CA SER A 276 8.43 1.48 -23.37
C SER A 276 9.84 1.17 -23.88
N ARG A 277 10.20 -0.10 -24.00
CA ARG A 277 11.51 -0.49 -24.54
C ARG A 277 11.82 0.08 -25.93
N SER A 278 10.79 0.37 -26.74
CA SER A 278 10.91 0.83 -28.12
C SER A 278 10.42 2.26 -28.35
N LYS A 279 9.88 2.92 -27.32
CA LYS A 279 9.27 4.25 -27.47
C LYS A 279 9.63 5.15 -26.30
N THR A 280 10.18 6.32 -26.60
CA THR A 280 10.48 7.40 -25.64
C THR A 280 9.17 7.93 -25.04
N GLY A 281 9.11 8.06 -23.73
CA GLY A 281 7.96 8.60 -23.01
C GLY A 281 7.87 10.13 -23.11
N ILE A 282 6.72 10.66 -22.72
CA ILE A 282 6.54 12.12 -22.64
C ILE A 282 7.50 12.72 -21.60
N LEU A 283 7.68 12.07 -20.45
CA LEU A 283 8.56 12.58 -19.39
C LEU A 283 10.03 12.63 -19.80
N ASP A 284 10.49 11.65 -20.59
CA ASP A 284 11.85 11.71 -21.17
C ASP A 284 12.02 12.93 -22.08
N ARG A 285 11.01 13.24 -22.95
CA ARG A 285 11.03 14.41 -23.84
C ARG A 285 10.95 15.74 -23.08
N LEU A 286 10.37 15.74 -21.90
CA LEU A 286 10.35 16.89 -20.99
C LEU A 286 11.64 17.04 -20.17
N GLY A 287 12.62 16.14 -20.37
CA GLY A 287 13.95 16.25 -19.79
C GLY A 287 14.15 15.49 -18.48
N PHE A 288 13.17 14.69 -18.03
CA PHE A 288 13.35 13.85 -16.83
C PHE A 288 14.24 12.65 -17.14
N ALA A 289 15.28 12.46 -16.35
CA ALA A 289 16.10 11.25 -16.39
C ALA A 289 15.32 10.04 -15.84
N LYS A 290 15.67 8.84 -16.29
CA LYS A 290 15.00 7.59 -15.83
C LYS A 290 14.97 7.41 -14.30
N GLY A 291 16.03 7.87 -13.60
CA GLY A 291 16.11 7.82 -12.13
C GLY A 291 15.18 8.82 -11.41
N GLN A 292 14.63 9.78 -12.12
CA GLN A 292 13.67 10.75 -11.60
C GLN A 292 12.21 10.27 -11.77
N ILE A 293 11.96 9.26 -12.60
CA ILE A 293 10.63 8.75 -12.92
C ILE A 293 10.37 7.48 -12.13
N VAL A 294 9.34 7.49 -11.31
CA VAL A 294 8.88 6.34 -10.50
C VAL A 294 7.49 5.94 -10.97
N LYS A 295 7.33 4.67 -11.32
CA LYS A 295 6.06 4.07 -11.68
C LYS A 295 5.59 3.13 -10.57
N PHE A 296 4.31 3.24 -10.15
CA PHE A 296 3.68 2.37 -9.17
C PHE A 296 3.08 1.12 -9.81
#